data_cded7032ee772c596ad89edfbebf69f0
#
_entry.id   cded7032ee772c596ad89edfbebf69f0
#
_cell.length_a   1.000
_cell.length_b   1.000
_cell.length_c   1.000
_cell.angle_alpha   90.00
_cell.angle_beta   90.00
_cell.angle_gamma   90.00
#
_symmetry.space_group_name_H-M   'P 1'
#
loop_
_entity.id
_entity.type
_entity.pdbx_description
1 polymer ?
#
loop_
_entity_poly.entity_id
_entity_poly.type
_entity_poly.pdbx_seq_one_letter_code
_entity_poly.pdbx_strand_id
1 'polypeptide(L)'
;MVVLVRGAGQWRRNNAAPVLTVEAEVVAKRTQVSRGARAHGDMTDMTGGFTRYYATFEVESGSRIELAVRGEEYGMLAEGDRGRLTFQGTRYQGFERA
;
A
#
# COMPACT_ATOMS: atom_id res chain seq x y z
N MET A 1 -14.99 9.05 3.61
CA MET A 1 -14.44 9.72 3.25
C MET A 1 -13.08 9.62 3.17
N VAL A 2 -12.49 9.74 2.58
CA VAL A 2 -11.30 9.57 2.43
C VAL A 2 -10.46 10.54 2.46
N VAL A 3 -9.51 10.54 2.64
CA VAL A 3 -8.78 11.43 2.75
C VAL A 3 -7.57 11.33 2.25
N LEU A 4 -7.00 12.07 1.78
CA LEU A 4 -5.92 12.00 1.26
C LEU A 4 -4.92 12.49 1.97
N VAL A 5 -4.09 12.05 2.29
CA VAL A 5 -3.21 12.50 2.98
C VAL A 5 -1.98 12.57 2.42
N ARG A 6 -1.23 13.32 2.63
CA ARG A 6 -0.11 13.35 2.12
C ARG A 6 0.71 14.21 2.85
N GLY A 7 1.71 14.16 3.04
CA GLY A 7 2.42 15.00 3.64
C GLY A 7 2.99 14.68 4.87
N ALA A 8 3.62 15.53 5.48
CA ALA A 8 4.26 15.31 6.64
C ALA A 8 3.49 14.84 7.76
N GLY A 9 2.48 15.20 8.08
CA GLY A 9 1.75 14.75 9.22
C GLY A 9 1.13 13.39 9.06
N GLN A 10 1.40 12.73 7.96
CA GLN A 10 0.77 11.49 7.69
C GLN A 10 0.92 10.44 8.77
N TRP A 11 2.09 10.29 9.29
CA TRP A 11 2.31 9.29 10.32
C TRP A 11 1.41 9.53 11.52
N ARG A 12 1.33 10.76 12.00
CA ARG A 12 0.53 11.06 13.09
C ARG A 12 -0.91 10.90 12.76
N ARG A 13 -1.33 11.25 11.59
CA ARG A 13 -2.70 11.09 11.21
C ARG A 13 -3.09 9.64 11.14
N ASN A 14 -2.20 8.78 10.68
CA ASN A 14 -2.51 7.36 10.61
C ASN A 14 -2.76 6.82 12.01
N ASN A 15 -1.96 7.22 12.97
CA ASN A 15 -2.14 6.74 14.31
C ASN A 15 -3.42 7.24 14.94
N ALA A 16 -3.86 8.41 14.56
CA ALA A 16 -5.07 8.96 15.12
C ALA A 16 -6.31 8.57 14.35
N ALA A 17 -6.16 8.02 13.18
CA ALA A 17 -7.31 7.71 12.35
C ALA A 17 -8.00 6.45 12.84
N PRO A 18 -9.28 6.33 12.62
CA PRO A 18 -9.95 5.09 13.01
C PRO A 18 -9.63 3.99 12.01
N VAL A 19 -9.73 2.77 12.45
CA VAL A 19 -9.59 1.63 11.56
C VAL A 19 -10.92 1.48 10.85
N LEU A 20 -10.87 1.43 9.53
CA LEU A 20 -12.08 1.33 8.73
C LEU A 20 -12.06 0.06 7.90
N THR A 21 -13.22 -0.50 7.70
CA THR A 21 -13.37 -1.65 6.82
C THR A 21 -14.43 -1.28 5.80
N VAL A 22 -14.06 -1.33 4.53
CA VAL A 22 -14.96 -0.92 3.48
C VAL A 22 -14.91 -1.89 2.32
N GLU A 23 -15.94 -1.89 1.50
CA GLU A 23 -15.95 -2.69 0.31
C GLU A 23 -15.04 -2.04 -0.71
N ALA A 24 -14.22 -2.82 -1.35
CA ALA A 24 -13.26 -2.26 -2.28
C ALA A 24 -12.88 -3.26 -3.36
N GLU A 25 -12.32 -2.76 -4.42
CA GLU A 25 -11.84 -3.58 -5.51
C GLU A 25 -10.39 -3.22 -5.76
N VAL A 26 -9.54 -4.21 -5.97
CA VAL A 26 -8.14 -3.95 -6.31
C VAL A 26 -8.12 -3.55 -7.77
N VAL A 27 -7.76 -2.32 -8.05
CA VAL A 27 -7.77 -1.84 -9.43
C VAL A 27 -6.38 -1.71 -10.03
N ALA A 28 -5.34 -1.69 -9.20
CA ALA A 28 -3.99 -1.60 -9.73
C ALA A 28 -3.01 -2.09 -8.69
N LYS A 29 -1.86 -2.52 -9.14
CA LYS A 29 -0.77 -2.94 -8.27
C LYS A 29 0.51 -2.41 -8.89
N ARG A 30 1.46 -2.05 -8.08
CA ARG A 30 2.75 -1.65 -8.61
C ARG A 30 3.83 -1.92 -7.60
N THR A 31 5.04 -2.02 -8.08
CA THR A 31 6.19 -2.18 -7.22
C THR A 31 7.12 -1.00 -7.44
N GLN A 32 7.90 -0.71 -6.44
CA GLN A 32 8.91 0.34 -6.55
C GLN A 32 10.21 -0.23 -6.02
N VAL A 33 11.20 -0.27 -6.86
CA VAL A 33 12.50 -0.79 -6.47
C VAL A 33 13.41 0.35 -6.11
N SER A 34 13.98 0.28 -4.93
CA SER A 34 14.87 1.28 -4.51
C SER A 34 16.22 0.68 -4.48
N ARG A 35 17.19 1.25 -5.24
CA ARG A 35 18.40 0.70 -5.27
C ARG A 35 19.21 1.40 -4.38
N GLY A 36 19.65 1.15 -3.59
CA GLY A 36 20.32 1.78 -2.73
C GLY A 36 21.43 2.42 -3.13
N ALA A 37 21.97 2.72 -2.95
CA ALA A 37 22.86 3.32 -3.28
C ALA A 37 23.72 3.27 -3.99
N ARG A 38 24.07 3.43 -4.22
CA ARG A 38 24.76 3.41 -4.84
C ARG A 38 25.79 3.32 -4.64
N ALA A 39 26.19 3.14 -4.36
CA ALA A 39 27.08 3.01 -4.04
C ALA A 39 28.07 2.86 -4.63
N HIS A 40 28.63 2.88 -4.73
CA HIS A 40 29.51 2.75 -5.27
C HIS A 40 29.99 1.73 -5.32
N GLY A 41 30.00 1.43 -5.39
CA GLY A 41 30.46 0.53 -5.55
C GLY A 41 30.66 -0.55 -5.15
N ASP A 42 30.69 -0.92 -4.69
CA ASP A 42 30.99 -1.90 -4.25
C ASP A 42 30.30 -2.89 -4.30
N MET A 43 30.19 -3.31 -4.43
CA MET A 43 29.68 -4.21 -4.53
C MET A 43 29.03 -4.84 -3.89
N THR A 44 29.01 -4.99 -3.53
CA THR A 44 28.55 -5.69 -2.87
C THR A 44 27.50 -5.69 -2.64
N ASP A 45 27.08 -5.39 -2.65
CA ASP A 45 26.22 -5.39 -2.35
C ASP A 45 25.20 -5.85 -2.63
N MET A 46 25.04 -6.29 -2.61
CA MET A 46 24.17 -6.89 -2.82
C MET A 46 23.15 -6.51 -2.27
N THR A 47 23.04 -6.21 -1.60
CA THR A 47 22.07 -5.92 -0.93
C THR A 47 21.59 -4.81 -1.31
N GLY A 48 21.79 -4.31 -1.93
CA GLY A 48 21.35 -3.28 -2.19
C GLY A 48 20.13 -2.79 -2.24
N GLY A 49 19.25 -2.86 -2.46
CA GLY A 49 18.02 -2.24 -2.55
C GLY A 49 16.95 -3.02 -1.96
N PHE A 50 15.77 -2.49 -2.01
CA PHE A 50 14.66 -3.22 -1.54
C PHE A 50 13.49 -2.85 -2.41
N THR A 51 12.46 -3.67 -2.39
CA THR A 51 11.30 -3.47 -3.21
C THR A 51 10.13 -3.13 -2.31
N ARG A 52 9.38 -2.13 -2.69
CA ARG A 52 8.17 -1.81 -1.98
C ARG A 52 7.01 -2.15 -2.87
N TYR A 53 5.93 -2.56 -2.27
CA TYR A 53 4.77 -3.02 -3.00
C TYR A 53 3.58 -2.16 -2.66
N TYR A 54 2.80 -1.80 -3.67
CA TYR A 54 1.63 -0.96 -3.47
C TYR A 54 0.44 -1.53 -4.19
N ALA A 55 -0.73 -1.35 -3.60
CA ALA A 55 -1.96 -1.76 -4.25
C ALA A 55 -2.93 -0.60 -4.18
N THR A 56 -3.67 -0.37 -5.24
CA THR A 56 -4.67 0.67 -5.30
C THR A 56 -6.03 0.03 -5.21
N PHE A 57 -6.84 0.53 -4.30
CA PHE A 57 -8.17 0.01 -4.08
C PHE A 57 -9.18 1.09 -4.43
N GLU A 58 -10.23 0.70 -5.13
CA GLU A 58 -11.31 1.62 -5.40
C GLU A 58 -12.44 1.26 -4.47
N VAL A 59 -12.88 2.21 -3.66
CA VAL A 59 -13.91 1.96 -2.68
C VAL A 59 -15.26 2.33 -3.26
N GLU A 60 -16.32 2.04 -2.51
CA GLU A 60 -17.66 2.24 -3.02
C GLU A 60 -17.95 3.62 -3.54
N SER A 61 -17.39 4.62 -2.96
CA SER A 61 -17.66 5.97 -3.41
C SER A 61 -16.97 6.30 -4.74
N GLY A 62 -16.15 5.40 -5.24
CA GLY A 62 -15.39 5.67 -6.45
C GLY A 62 -14.01 6.23 -6.17
N SER A 63 -13.72 6.51 -4.93
CA SER A 63 -12.39 7.02 -4.59
C SER A 63 -11.37 5.93 -4.66
N ARG A 64 -10.16 6.27 -4.99
CA ARG A 64 -9.08 5.31 -5.06
C ARG A 64 -8.05 5.63 -4.02
N ILE A 65 -7.57 4.58 -3.37
CA ILE A 65 -6.61 4.74 -2.31
C ILE A 65 -5.45 3.80 -2.59
N GLU A 66 -4.24 4.33 -2.62
CA GLU A 66 -3.09 3.48 -2.82
C GLU A 66 -2.44 3.23 -1.48
N LEU A 67 -2.22 1.99 -1.14
CA LEU A 67 -1.66 1.62 0.14
C LEU A 67 -0.43 0.75 -0.06
N ALA A 68 0.55 0.93 0.81
CA ALA A 68 1.73 0.07 0.79
C ALA A 68 1.35 -1.25 1.44
N VAL A 69 1.72 -2.35 0.83
CA VAL A 69 1.41 -3.67 1.36
C VAL A 69 2.68 -4.48 1.43
N ARG A 70 2.65 -5.56 2.17
CA ARG A 70 3.82 -6.41 2.25
C ARG A 70 3.87 -7.31 1.05
N GLY A 71 5.04 -7.81 0.74
CA GLY A 71 5.21 -8.64 -0.43
C GLY A 71 4.28 -9.84 -0.46
N GLU A 72 4.04 -10.46 0.69
CA GLU A 72 3.17 -11.61 0.73
C GLU A 72 1.76 -11.21 0.39
N GLU A 73 1.34 -10.05 0.86
CA GLU A 73 -0.01 -9.58 0.58
C GLU A 73 -0.12 -9.22 -0.89
N TYR A 74 0.91 -8.58 -1.42
CA TYR A 74 0.92 -8.17 -2.80
C TYR A 74 0.73 -9.39 -3.70
N GLY A 75 1.38 -10.47 -3.35
CA GLY A 75 1.27 -11.66 -4.16
C GLY A 75 -0.10 -12.31 -4.12
N MET A 76 -0.87 -12.02 -3.09
CA MET A 76 -2.19 -12.59 -2.95
C MET A 76 -3.27 -11.71 -3.52
N LEU A 77 -2.96 -10.47 -3.84
CA LEU A 77 -3.95 -9.57 -4.39
C LEU A 77 -3.89 -9.63 -5.91
N ALA A 78 -5.02 -9.59 -6.55
CA ALA A 78 -5.07 -9.57 -8.00
C ALA A 78 -5.98 -8.46 -8.44
N GLU A 79 -5.63 -7.80 -9.53
CA GLU A 79 -6.48 -6.75 -10.05
C GLU A 79 -7.83 -7.35 -10.38
N GLY A 80 -8.86 -6.69 -9.94
CA GLY A 80 -10.20 -7.18 -10.12
C GLY A 80 -10.78 -7.87 -8.91
N ASP A 81 -9.93 -8.18 -7.91
CA ASP A 81 -10.43 -8.81 -6.70
C ASP A 81 -11.33 -7.85 -5.96
N ARG A 82 -12.43 -8.34 -5.45
CA ARG A 82 -13.34 -7.54 -4.66
C ARG A 82 -13.47 -8.13 -3.28
N GLY A 83 -13.64 -7.31 -2.30
CA GLY A 83 -13.76 -7.78 -0.94
C GLY A 83 -13.77 -6.64 0.01
N ARG A 84 -13.37 -6.91 1.24
CA ARG A 84 -13.35 -5.91 2.28
C ARG A 84 -11.94 -5.49 2.59
N LEU A 85 -11.70 -4.23 2.49
CA LEU A 85 -10.40 -3.64 2.78
C LEU A 85 -10.44 -3.03 4.15
N THR A 86 -9.47 -3.35 4.98
CA THR A 86 -9.32 -2.74 6.29
C THR A 86 -8.06 -1.91 6.29
N PHE A 87 -8.18 -0.67 6.71
CA PHE A 87 -7.03 0.22 6.71
C PHE A 87 -7.22 1.29 7.77
N GLN A 88 -6.13 1.94 8.12
CA GLN A 88 -6.17 2.99 9.10
C GLN A 88 -5.37 4.14 8.51
N GLY A 89 -6.04 5.21 8.10
CA GLY A 89 -5.38 6.28 7.39
C GLY A 89 -4.81 5.76 6.09
N THR A 90 -3.52 5.75 5.94
CA THR A 90 -2.89 5.21 4.75
C THR A 90 -2.20 3.88 5.04
N ARG A 91 -2.48 3.29 6.19
CA ARG A 91 -1.84 2.05 6.58
C ARG A 91 -2.74 0.87 6.27
N TYR A 92 -2.27 -0.02 5.43
CA TYR A 92 -3.02 -1.19 5.05
C TYR A 92 -3.03 -2.19 6.19
N GLN A 93 -4.20 -2.74 6.48
CA GLN A 93 -4.30 -3.71 7.54
C GLN A 93 -4.76 -5.07 7.04
N GLY A 94 -5.43 -5.14 5.93
CA GLY A 94 -5.83 -6.42 5.38
C GLY A 94 -6.89 -6.30 4.33
N PHE A 95 -7.03 -7.34 3.52
CA PHE A 95 -8.05 -7.37 2.49
C PHE A 95 -8.60 -8.79 2.45
N GLU A 96 -9.91 -8.90 2.62
CA GLU A 96 -10.53 -10.20 2.65
C GLU A 96 -11.40 -10.32 1.43
N ARG A 97 -11.08 -11.22 0.53
CA ARG A 97 -11.87 -11.37 -0.67
C ARG A 97 -13.25 -11.86 -0.38
N ALA A 98 -14.19 -11.37 -1.10
CA ALA A 98 -15.58 -11.76 -0.91
C ALA A 98 -15.84 -13.14 -1.51
#